data_f7f799c2bfeabbdddc498240842a6b73
#
_entry.id   f7f799c2bfeabbdddc498240842a6b73
#
_cell.length_a   1.000
_cell.length_b   1.000
_cell.length_c   1.000
_cell.angle_alpha   90.00
_cell.angle_beta   90.00
_cell.angle_gamma   90.00
#
_symmetry.space_group_name_H-M   'P 1'
#
loop_
_entity.id
_entity.type
_entity.pdbx_description
1 polymer ?
#
loop_
_entity_poly.entity_id
_entity_poly.type
_entity_poly.pdbx_seq_one_letter_code
_entity_poly.pdbx_strand_id
1 'polypeptide(L)'
;SSEKQTVDDVMLGRAYTPEKSFSVAPRPTEVGELHSTETPEERFVELQRLTDGYLTDDERDMLERAFRFADAAHKGVTRKSGEPYIIHPVEVAIILADLRMDGETLCAALLHDTIEDTDVTYQDVATEFNENVAALVDGVTKITRIEVESLSDKQAATIRKMFVAMSKDIRVIVIKLADRLHNMRTLSALKEDRRIFKARETLEIYAPIAHRLGINSVKWELEDLSFYYLEPNKYKQVSRMVTESRAEREQYLGEVIDTLHDEMKKVNIVCQIMGRPKHLYSIYQKMVNKGKGFSEIYDLIAVRIIVKSVKDCYSALGAVHTLWHPMPGRFKDYIAM
;
A
#
# COMPACT_ATOMS: atom_id res chain seq x y z
N SER A 1 2.03 -1.70 -38.90
CA SER A 1 0.92 -2.66 -38.67
C SER A 1 1.25 -3.66 -37.54
N SER A 2 2.51 -3.85 -37.14
CA SER A 2 2.94 -4.75 -36.06
C SER A 2 2.95 -4.10 -34.66
N GLU A 3 3.08 -2.78 -34.56
CA GLU A 3 3.10 -2.08 -33.27
C GLU A 3 1.71 -1.91 -32.61
N LYS A 4 0.64 -1.91 -33.39
CA LYS A 4 -0.72 -1.88 -32.85
C LYS A 4 -1.16 -3.21 -32.25
N GLN A 5 -0.62 -4.32 -32.74
CA GLN A 5 -0.97 -5.66 -32.26
C GLN A 5 -0.33 -5.99 -30.91
N THR A 6 0.88 -5.46 -30.63
CA THR A 6 1.60 -5.66 -29.36
C THR A 6 0.97 -4.90 -28.18
N VAL A 7 0.34 -3.76 -28.39
CA VAL A 7 -0.33 -2.98 -27.32
C VAL A 7 -1.66 -3.64 -26.93
N ASP A 8 -2.39 -4.21 -27.89
CA ASP A 8 -3.65 -4.91 -27.62
C ASP A 8 -3.40 -6.25 -26.91
N ASP A 9 -2.33 -6.97 -27.25
CA ASP A 9 -1.96 -8.24 -26.59
C ASP A 9 -1.47 -8.04 -25.14
N VAL A 10 -0.76 -6.96 -24.85
CA VAL A 10 -0.34 -6.60 -23.48
C VAL A 10 -1.50 -6.13 -22.62
N MET A 11 -2.51 -5.50 -23.20
CA MET A 11 -3.72 -5.05 -22.49
C MET A 11 -4.76 -6.17 -22.29
N LEU A 12 -4.78 -7.19 -23.16
CA LEU A 12 -5.68 -8.34 -23.07
C LEU A 12 -5.06 -9.56 -22.36
N GLY A 13 -3.75 -9.56 -22.14
CA GLY A 13 -2.98 -10.77 -21.83
C GLY A 13 -2.61 -11.00 -20.38
N ARG A 14 -3.01 -10.16 -19.42
CA ARG A 14 -2.89 -10.52 -18.00
C ARG A 14 -4.18 -11.19 -17.56
N ALA A 15 -4.27 -12.47 -17.88
CA ALA A 15 -5.26 -13.38 -17.34
C ALA A 15 -5.32 -13.20 -15.80
N TYR A 16 -6.53 -13.11 -15.29
CA TYR A 16 -6.84 -13.30 -13.88
C TYR A 16 -6.08 -14.52 -13.37
N THR A 17 -5.15 -14.30 -12.46
CA THR A 17 -4.55 -15.38 -11.69
C THR A 17 -5.28 -15.44 -10.35
N PRO A 18 -6.06 -16.49 -10.08
CA PRO A 18 -6.84 -16.65 -8.86
C PRO A 18 -6.01 -16.46 -7.59
N GLU A 19 -4.74 -16.84 -7.64
CA GLU A 19 -3.82 -16.79 -6.50
C GLU A 19 -3.58 -15.36 -5.93
N LYS A 20 -3.68 -14.30 -6.75
CA LYS A 20 -3.47 -12.92 -6.29
C LYS A 20 -4.73 -12.23 -5.77
N SER A 21 -5.93 -12.74 -6.08
CA SER A 21 -7.18 -12.05 -5.75
C SER A 21 -7.71 -12.29 -4.35
N PHE A 22 -7.22 -13.33 -3.67
CA PHE A 22 -7.61 -13.68 -2.29
C PHE A 22 -6.43 -13.79 -1.33
N SER A 23 -5.24 -13.28 -1.72
CA SER A 23 -4.12 -13.27 -0.79
C SER A 23 -4.49 -12.42 0.44
N VAL A 24 -4.58 -13.08 1.57
CA VAL A 24 -4.51 -12.42 2.87
C VAL A 24 -3.18 -11.66 2.88
N ALA A 25 -3.18 -10.41 3.36
CA ALA A 25 -1.92 -9.69 3.54
C ALA A 25 -0.90 -10.61 4.23
N PRO A 26 0.34 -10.70 3.72
CA PRO A 26 1.32 -11.61 4.27
C PRO A 26 1.47 -11.38 5.77
N ARG A 27 1.56 -12.45 6.54
CA ARG A 27 1.80 -12.34 8.00
C ARG A 27 3.14 -11.64 8.23
N PRO A 28 3.28 -10.83 9.27
CA PRO A 28 4.53 -10.11 9.56
C PRO A 28 5.76 -11.01 9.64
N THR A 29 5.60 -12.25 10.14
CA THR A 29 6.66 -13.27 10.17
C THR A 29 7.05 -13.75 8.78
N GLU A 30 6.11 -13.86 7.84
CA GLU A 30 6.37 -14.31 6.47
C GLU A 30 7.08 -13.22 5.65
N VAL A 31 6.77 -11.94 5.90
CA VAL A 31 7.46 -10.80 5.25
C VAL A 31 8.90 -10.67 5.76
N GLY A 32 9.12 -10.78 7.08
CA GLY A 32 10.47 -10.73 7.66
C GLY A 32 11.36 -11.90 7.22
N GLU A 33 10.77 -13.09 7.00
CA GLU A 33 11.51 -14.27 6.49
C GLU A 33 11.85 -14.15 5.00
N LEU A 34 10.96 -13.56 4.19
CA LEU A 34 11.18 -13.35 2.74
C LEU A 34 12.34 -12.39 2.45
N HIS A 35 12.54 -11.39 3.29
CA HIS A 35 13.58 -10.37 3.05
C HIS A 35 14.91 -10.65 3.78
N SER A 36 14.96 -11.59 4.71
CA SER A 36 16.19 -11.92 5.46
C SER A 36 17.32 -12.51 4.63
N THR A 37 17.05 -12.97 3.41
CA THR A 37 18.00 -13.61 2.50
C THR A 37 18.44 -12.74 1.32
N GLU A 38 17.74 -11.64 1.03
CA GLU A 38 18.03 -10.75 -0.11
C GLU A 38 19.05 -9.67 0.27
N THR A 39 19.98 -9.39 -0.64
CA THR A 39 20.94 -8.30 -0.49
C THR A 39 20.29 -6.93 -0.76
N PRO A 40 20.88 -5.83 -0.23
CA PRO A 40 20.41 -4.48 -0.56
C PRO A 40 20.35 -4.21 -2.06
N GLU A 41 21.33 -4.72 -2.82
CA GLU A 41 21.40 -4.58 -4.26
C GLU A 41 20.26 -5.31 -4.99
N GLU A 42 19.93 -6.52 -4.57
CA GLU A 42 18.80 -7.29 -5.13
C GLU A 42 17.48 -6.55 -4.90
N ARG A 43 17.27 -5.98 -3.72
CA ARG A 43 16.08 -5.18 -3.42
C ARG A 43 16.05 -3.88 -4.22
N PHE A 44 17.19 -3.24 -4.43
CA PHE A 44 17.28 -2.05 -5.26
C PHE A 44 16.99 -2.34 -6.74
N VAL A 45 17.43 -3.48 -7.26
CA VAL A 45 17.08 -3.94 -8.63
C VAL A 45 15.57 -4.08 -8.79
N GLU A 46 14.86 -4.58 -7.77
CA GLU A 46 13.39 -4.64 -7.80
C GLU A 46 12.77 -3.23 -7.86
N LEU A 47 13.29 -2.27 -7.10
CA LEU A 47 12.85 -0.87 -7.18
C LEU A 47 13.07 -0.29 -8.59
N GLN A 48 14.23 -0.53 -9.21
CA GLN A 48 14.53 -0.11 -10.58
C GLN A 48 13.52 -0.72 -11.56
N ARG A 49 13.24 -2.01 -11.45
CA ARG A 49 12.27 -2.71 -12.30
C ARG A 49 10.85 -2.11 -12.20
N LEU A 50 10.42 -1.75 -11.00
CA LEU A 50 9.10 -1.15 -10.77
C LEU A 50 9.00 0.27 -11.35
N THR A 51 10.10 0.99 -11.41
CA THR A 51 10.17 2.37 -11.87
C THR A 51 10.50 2.53 -13.35
N ASP A 52 11.01 1.49 -14.01
CA ASP A 52 11.49 1.51 -15.41
C ASP A 52 10.44 1.97 -16.43
N GLY A 53 9.16 1.80 -16.14
CA GLY A 53 8.08 2.18 -17.06
C GLY A 53 7.56 3.61 -16.92
N TYR A 54 8.07 4.44 -15.98
CA TYR A 54 7.50 5.77 -15.74
C TYR A 54 8.47 6.86 -15.27
N LEU A 55 9.63 6.54 -14.73
CA LEU A 55 10.66 7.53 -14.41
C LEU A 55 11.50 7.87 -15.64
N THR A 56 11.95 9.13 -15.72
CA THR A 56 12.94 9.57 -16.69
C THR A 56 14.32 9.02 -16.37
N ASP A 57 15.26 9.08 -17.32
CA ASP A 57 16.65 8.65 -17.11
C ASP A 57 17.32 9.46 -15.99
N ASP A 58 17.12 10.78 -15.95
CA ASP A 58 17.66 11.65 -14.90
C ASP A 58 17.13 11.30 -13.50
N GLU A 59 15.84 10.97 -13.39
CA GLU A 59 15.25 10.53 -12.13
C GLU A 59 15.78 9.16 -11.69
N ARG A 60 16.04 8.24 -12.63
CA ARG A 60 16.65 6.94 -12.34
C ARG A 60 18.08 7.09 -11.86
N ASP A 61 18.87 7.97 -12.50
CA ASP A 61 20.24 8.28 -12.05
C ASP A 61 20.25 8.91 -10.66
N MET A 62 19.30 9.81 -10.38
CA MET A 62 19.13 10.41 -9.05
C MET A 62 18.78 9.33 -8.01
N LEU A 63 17.91 8.38 -8.34
CA LEU A 63 17.51 7.29 -7.47
C LEU A 63 18.69 6.36 -7.14
N GLU A 64 19.53 6.03 -8.12
CA GLU A 64 20.74 5.23 -7.89
C GLU A 64 21.75 5.97 -6.98
N ARG A 65 21.96 7.26 -7.20
CA ARG A 65 22.81 8.08 -6.30
C ARG A 65 22.26 8.12 -4.88
N ALA A 66 20.93 8.25 -4.72
CA ALA A 66 20.26 8.25 -3.42
C ALA A 66 20.44 6.92 -2.68
N PHE A 67 20.32 5.78 -3.37
CA PHE A 67 20.58 4.47 -2.80
C PHE A 67 22.03 4.36 -2.29
N ARG A 68 23.02 4.71 -3.14
CA ARG A 68 24.44 4.66 -2.76
C ARG A 68 24.77 5.59 -1.60
N PHE A 69 24.19 6.79 -1.60
CA PHE A 69 24.37 7.77 -0.52
C PHE A 69 23.80 7.26 0.81
N ALA A 70 22.57 6.72 0.79
CA ALA A 70 21.93 6.18 1.99
C ALA A 70 22.65 4.92 2.51
N ASP A 71 23.11 4.03 1.63
CA ASP A 71 23.88 2.84 2.00
C ASP A 71 25.21 3.22 2.67
N ALA A 72 25.93 4.19 2.10
CA ALA A 72 27.16 4.70 2.68
C ALA A 72 26.93 5.37 4.05
N ALA A 73 25.83 6.14 4.22
CA ALA A 73 25.49 6.80 5.47
C ALA A 73 25.13 5.80 6.59
N HIS A 74 24.50 4.67 6.26
CA HIS A 74 24.12 3.62 7.21
C HIS A 74 25.10 2.42 7.25
N LYS A 75 26.31 2.58 6.72
CA LYS A 75 27.28 1.49 6.61
C LYS A 75 27.54 0.82 7.97
N GLY A 76 27.32 -0.49 8.02
CA GLY A 76 27.56 -1.29 9.24
C GLY A 76 26.45 -1.22 10.27
N VAL A 77 25.36 -0.49 10.00
CA VAL A 77 24.17 -0.47 10.84
C VAL A 77 23.22 -1.60 10.43
N THR A 78 22.71 -2.35 11.41
CA THR A 78 21.70 -3.39 11.21
C THR A 78 20.41 -3.06 11.96
N ARG A 79 19.28 -3.51 11.43
CA ARG A 79 18.00 -3.44 12.11
C ARG A 79 17.89 -4.49 13.23
N LYS A 80 16.87 -4.36 14.09
CA LYS A 80 16.58 -5.36 15.14
C LYS A 80 16.19 -6.72 14.59
N SER A 81 15.72 -6.78 13.36
CA SER A 81 15.46 -7.99 12.57
C SER A 81 16.72 -8.66 12.03
N GLY A 82 17.88 -7.98 12.08
CA GLY A 82 19.20 -8.51 11.71
C GLY A 82 19.67 -8.15 10.30
N GLU A 83 18.81 -7.62 9.44
CA GLU A 83 19.16 -7.19 8.09
C GLU A 83 19.93 -5.86 8.08
N PRO A 84 20.72 -5.56 7.01
CA PRO A 84 21.31 -4.24 6.79
C PRO A 84 20.27 -3.15 6.81
N TYR A 85 20.58 -2.00 7.46
CA TYR A 85 19.60 -0.92 7.65
C TYR A 85 19.03 -0.40 6.34
N ILE A 86 19.83 -0.30 5.29
CA ILE A 86 19.47 0.22 3.97
C ILE A 86 18.28 -0.53 3.31
N ILE A 87 18.03 -1.77 3.68
CA ILE A 87 16.88 -2.54 3.19
C ILE A 87 15.57 -1.81 3.52
N HIS A 88 15.47 -1.20 4.70
CA HIS A 88 14.27 -0.46 5.09
C HIS A 88 13.93 0.72 4.17
N PRO A 89 14.84 1.68 3.92
CA PRO A 89 14.57 2.76 2.97
C PRO A 89 14.24 2.26 1.56
N VAL A 90 14.87 1.19 1.10
CA VAL A 90 14.56 0.58 -0.20
C VAL A 90 13.15 0.02 -0.23
N GLU A 91 12.72 -0.69 0.81
CA GLU A 91 11.35 -1.20 0.92
C GLU A 91 10.30 -0.06 0.97
N VAL A 92 10.61 1.02 1.69
CA VAL A 92 9.76 2.22 1.70
C VAL A 92 9.62 2.80 0.29
N ALA A 93 10.72 2.89 -0.45
CA ALA A 93 10.71 3.35 -1.84
C ALA A 93 9.93 2.39 -2.77
N ILE A 94 10.03 1.08 -2.57
CA ILE A 94 9.25 0.06 -3.32
C ILE A 94 7.74 0.26 -3.08
N ILE A 95 7.31 0.46 -1.84
CA ILE A 95 5.90 0.75 -1.52
C ILE A 95 5.41 2.01 -2.27
N LEU A 96 6.25 3.03 -2.35
CA LEU A 96 5.94 4.28 -3.05
C LEU A 96 5.98 4.13 -4.57
N ALA A 97 6.86 3.28 -5.11
CA ALA A 97 6.90 2.96 -6.54
C ALA A 97 5.64 2.21 -6.99
N ASP A 98 5.09 1.33 -6.16
CA ASP A 98 3.79 0.70 -6.40
C ASP A 98 2.63 1.72 -6.47
N LEU A 99 2.77 2.84 -5.76
CA LEU A 99 1.84 3.99 -5.82
C LEU A 99 2.16 4.95 -6.98
N ARG A 100 3.16 4.65 -7.81
CA ARG A 100 3.60 5.50 -8.94
C ARG A 100 4.02 6.91 -8.51
N MET A 101 4.71 7.04 -7.39
CA MET A 101 5.24 8.33 -6.92
C MET A 101 6.42 8.80 -7.78
N ASP A 102 6.61 10.12 -7.83
CA ASP A 102 7.68 10.77 -8.61
C ASP A 102 9.09 10.48 -8.07
N GLY A 103 10.11 10.74 -8.90
CA GLY A 103 11.51 10.47 -8.58
C GLY A 103 12.02 11.18 -7.34
N GLU A 104 11.62 12.45 -7.07
CA GLU A 104 12.01 13.18 -5.86
C GLU A 104 11.43 12.53 -4.60
N THR A 105 10.19 12.05 -4.66
CA THR A 105 9.54 11.34 -3.53
C THR A 105 10.26 10.03 -3.24
N LEU A 106 10.62 9.25 -4.27
CA LEU A 106 11.36 7.99 -4.11
C LEU A 106 12.78 8.23 -3.59
N CYS A 107 13.45 9.27 -4.08
CA CYS A 107 14.75 9.71 -3.58
C CYS A 107 14.67 10.09 -2.10
N ALA A 108 13.68 10.91 -1.72
CA ALA A 108 13.46 11.29 -0.33
C ALA A 108 13.12 10.07 0.57
N ALA A 109 12.45 9.06 0.03
CA ALA A 109 12.18 7.82 0.74
C ALA A 109 13.46 7.01 1.02
N LEU A 110 14.40 6.94 0.07
CA LEU A 110 15.71 6.32 0.30
C LEU A 110 16.54 7.06 1.37
N LEU A 111 16.35 8.37 1.48
CA LEU A 111 17.13 9.25 2.35
C LEU A 111 16.43 9.58 3.69
N HIS A 112 15.19 9.13 3.93
CA HIS A 112 14.32 9.70 4.98
C HIS A 112 14.87 9.60 6.40
N ASP A 113 15.67 8.59 6.69
CA ASP A 113 16.29 8.39 8.00
C ASP A 113 17.73 8.95 8.09
N THR A 114 18.34 9.39 6.98
CA THR A 114 19.76 9.82 6.98
C THR A 114 20.01 11.02 7.87
N ILE A 115 19.12 12.03 7.86
CA ILE A 115 19.26 13.23 8.72
C ILE A 115 18.94 12.92 10.19
N GLU A 116 18.12 11.91 10.46
CA GLU A 116 17.73 11.54 11.83
C GLU A 116 18.77 10.64 12.50
N ASP A 117 19.29 9.65 11.78
CA ASP A 117 20.06 8.54 12.34
C ASP A 117 21.55 8.61 12.03
N THR A 118 22.03 9.58 11.22
CA THR A 118 23.44 9.72 10.84
C THR A 118 23.92 11.17 10.97
N ASP A 119 25.18 11.43 10.62
CA ASP A 119 25.77 12.79 10.63
C ASP A 119 25.40 13.62 9.38
N VAL A 120 24.58 13.09 8.48
CA VAL A 120 24.10 13.78 7.27
C VAL A 120 23.22 14.95 7.64
N THR A 121 23.53 16.15 7.10
CA THR A 121 22.76 17.36 7.33
C THR A 121 21.77 17.65 6.22
N TYR A 122 20.80 18.55 6.48
CA TYR A 122 19.92 19.10 5.44
C TYR A 122 20.70 19.64 4.25
N GLN A 123 21.79 20.39 4.53
CA GLN A 123 22.61 21.01 3.49
C GLN A 123 23.36 20.00 2.63
N ASP A 124 23.78 18.87 3.19
CA ASP A 124 24.39 17.78 2.42
C ASP A 124 23.41 17.21 1.42
N VAL A 125 22.17 16.93 1.85
CA VAL A 125 21.10 16.42 0.96
C VAL A 125 20.73 17.46 -0.11
N ALA A 126 20.59 18.74 0.26
CA ALA A 126 20.25 19.81 -0.68
C ALA A 126 21.33 19.98 -1.75
N THR A 127 22.62 19.89 -1.37
CA THR A 127 23.76 20.06 -2.27
C THR A 127 23.92 18.85 -3.20
N GLU A 128 23.76 17.63 -2.67
CA GLU A 128 23.93 16.40 -3.47
C GLU A 128 22.76 16.14 -4.43
N PHE A 129 21.54 16.50 -4.03
CA PHE A 129 20.32 16.23 -4.79
C PHE A 129 19.65 17.54 -5.21
N ASN A 130 18.79 18.09 -4.36
CA ASN A 130 18.17 19.40 -4.53
C ASN A 130 17.39 19.81 -3.23
N GLU A 131 16.93 21.06 -3.20
CA GLU A 131 16.17 21.63 -2.08
C GLU A 131 14.83 20.91 -1.85
N ASN A 132 14.15 20.41 -2.90
CA ASN A 132 12.87 19.71 -2.76
C ASN A 132 13.05 18.38 -2.03
N VAL A 133 14.06 17.59 -2.42
CA VAL A 133 14.39 16.32 -1.74
C VAL A 133 14.77 16.57 -0.30
N ALA A 134 15.64 17.56 -0.02
CA ALA A 134 16.04 17.91 1.34
C ALA A 134 14.85 18.35 2.20
N ALA A 135 13.92 19.14 1.64
CA ALA A 135 12.71 19.59 2.34
C ALA A 135 11.76 18.42 2.66
N LEU A 136 11.62 17.43 1.75
CA LEU A 136 10.85 16.23 2.00
C LEU A 136 11.45 15.40 3.15
N VAL A 137 12.76 15.13 3.12
CA VAL A 137 13.47 14.39 4.17
C VAL A 137 13.34 15.07 5.51
N ASP A 138 13.61 16.39 5.58
CA ASP A 138 13.44 17.18 6.81
C ASP A 138 12.00 17.18 7.34
N GLY A 139 11.02 17.22 6.41
CA GLY A 139 9.60 17.12 6.74
C GLY A 139 9.25 15.80 7.42
N VAL A 140 9.74 14.67 6.91
CA VAL A 140 9.54 13.33 7.48
C VAL A 140 10.20 13.24 8.87
N THR A 141 11.45 13.70 9.01
CA THR A 141 12.20 13.73 10.27
C THR A 141 11.45 14.54 11.34
N LYS A 142 10.89 15.69 10.99
CA LYS A 142 10.12 16.55 11.94
C LYS A 142 8.84 15.90 12.44
N ILE A 143 8.20 15.01 11.64
CA ILE A 143 7.04 14.24 12.12
C ILE A 143 7.49 13.19 13.11
N THR A 144 8.63 12.55 12.91
CA THR A 144 9.15 11.47 13.75
C THR A 144 9.55 11.96 15.14
N ARG A 145 10.20 13.13 15.25
CA ARG A 145 10.68 13.72 16.50
C ARG A 145 9.55 14.30 17.36
N ILE A 146 8.74 13.43 17.96
CA ILE A 146 7.70 13.84 18.94
C ILE A 146 8.06 13.25 20.31
N GLU A 147 8.55 14.09 21.20
CA GLU A 147 8.64 13.79 22.63
C GLU A 147 7.35 14.27 23.31
N VAL A 148 6.56 13.35 23.87
CA VAL A 148 5.35 13.69 24.63
C VAL A 148 5.16 12.70 25.78
N GLU A 149 4.75 13.21 26.93
CA GLU A 149 4.68 12.46 28.20
C GLU A 149 3.48 11.53 28.33
N SER A 150 2.39 11.73 27.54
CA SER A 150 1.20 10.87 27.59
C SER A 150 0.76 10.34 26.22
N LEU A 151 0.04 9.21 26.19
CA LEU A 151 -0.46 8.58 24.96
C LEU A 151 -1.48 9.46 24.23
N SER A 152 -2.41 10.09 24.95
CA SER A 152 -3.43 10.98 24.39
C SER A 152 -2.82 12.26 23.79
N ASP A 153 -1.84 12.85 24.51
CA ASP A 153 -1.15 14.05 24.05
C ASP A 153 -0.25 13.75 22.85
N LYS A 154 0.35 12.55 22.83
CA LYS A 154 1.15 12.08 21.70
C LYS A 154 0.32 11.91 20.43
N GLN A 155 -0.87 11.34 20.53
CA GLN A 155 -1.78 11.19 19.38
C GLN A 155 -2.20 12.56 18.83
N ALA A 156 -2.64 13.48 19.68
CA ALA A 156 -3.02 14.84 19.28
C ALA A 156 -1.86 15.61 18.65
N ALA A 157 -0.66 15.52 19.24
CA ALA A 157 0.55 16.14 18.71
C ALA A 157 0.97 15.55 17.36
N THR A 158 0.92 14.22 17.21
CA THR A 158 1.20 13.52 15.95
C THR A 158 0.24 13.97 14.85
N ILE A 159 -1.06 13.95 15.11
CA ILE A 159 -2.09 14.39 14.17
C ILE A 159 -1.87 15.85 13.76
N ARG A 160 -1.61 16.74 14.71
CA ARG A 160 -1.36 18.16 14.43
C ARG A 160 -0.13 18.36 13.54
N LYS A 161 0.99 17.70 13.82
CA LYS A 161 2.21 17.79 13.00
C LYS A 161 1.99 17.23 11.59
N MET A 162 1.24 16.13 11.47
CA MET A 162 0.87 15.59 10.16
C MET A 162 0.06 16.61 9.35
N PHE A 163 -0.93 17.28 9.96
CA PHE A 163 -1.69 18.32 9.26
C PHE A 163 -0.82 19.51 8.86
N VAL A 164 0.11 19.94 9.71
CA VAL A 164 1.06 21.02 9.37
C VAL A 164 1.99 20.58 8.22
N ALA A 165 2.48 19.35 8.25
CA ALA A 165 3.31 18.81 7.16
C ALA A 165 2.51 18.70 5.85
N MET A 166 1.27 18.19 5.88
CA MET A 166 0.37 18.14 4.73
C MET A 166 0.11 19.50 4.09
N SER A 167 0.04 20.57 4.90
CA SER A 167 -0.16 21.92 4.38
C SER A 167 1.03 22.47 3.60
N LYS A 168 2.22 21.88 3.80
CA LYS A 168 3.45 22.24 3.08
C LYS A 168 3.65 21.37 1.85
N ASP A 169 3.69 20.06 2.03
CA ASP A 169 3.81 19.09 0.96
C ASP A 169 3.20 17.74 1.39
N ILE A 170 2.19 17.29 0.68
CA ILE A 170 1.48 16.04 0.97
C ILE A 170 2.39 14.81 0.84
N ARG A 171 3.44 14.89 0.01
CA ARG A 171 4.39 13.78 -0.20
C ARG A 171 5.07 13.34 1.09
N VAL A 172 5.31 14.27 2.02
CA VAL A 172 5.87 13.98 3.35
C VAL A 172 5.03 12.94 4.10
N ILE A 173 3.71 13.09 4.06
CA ILE A 173 2.80 12.15 4.73
C ILE A 173 2.74 10.81 3.99
N VAL A 174 2.79 10.83 2.66
CA VAL A 174 2.80 9.61 1.85
C VAL A 174 4.05 8.78 2.15
N ILE A 175 5.23 9.41 2.23
CA ILE A 175 6.48 8.76 2.65
C ILE A 175 6.33 8.19 4.08
N LYS A 176 5.77 8.96 5.01
CA LYS A 176 5.60 8.51 6.41
C LYS A 176 4.61 7.35 6.54
N LEU A 177 3.60 7.27 5.67
CA LEU A 177 2.68 6.12 5.61
C LEU A 177 3.38 4.87 5.09
N ALA A 178 4.24 4.99 4.07
CA ALA A 178 5.03 3.89 3.54
C ALA A 178 6.07 3.40 4.56
N ASP A 179 6.77 4.31 5.25
CA ASP A 179 7.65 3.99 6.38
C ASP A 179 6.90 3.22 7.47
N ARG A 180 5.74 3.73 7.89
CA ARG A 180 4.89 3.04 8.88
C ARG A 180 4.47 1.66 8.42
N LEU A 181 4.12 1.50 7.16
CA LEU A 181 3.72 0.21 6.61
C LEU A 181 4.86 -0.80 6.66
N HIS A 182 6.06 -0.42 6.23
CA HIS A 182 7.21 -1.32 6.32
C HIS A 182 7.57 -1.65 7.78
N ASN A 183 7.52 -0.67 8.68
CA ASN A 183 7.72 -0.90 10.12
C ASN A 183 6.67 -1.87 10.69
N MET A 184 5.43 -1.85 10.21
CA MET A 184 4.41 -2.81 10.61
C MET A 184 4.66 -4.22 10.07
N ARG A 185 5.19 -4.36 8.86
CA ARG A 185 5.59 -5.65 8.26
C ARG A 185 6.70 -6.34 9.05
N THR A 186 7.62 -5.55 9.63
CA THR A 186 8.78 -6.04 10.40
C THR A 186 8.59 -5.93 11.92
N LEU A 187 7.37 -5.71 12.40
CA LEU A 187 7.06 -5.40 13.80
C LEU A 187 7.34 -6.59 14.76
N SER A 188 7.39 -7.81 14.23
CA SER A 188 7.69 -9.05 15.00
C SER A 188 9.03 -8.99 15.74
N ALA A 189 10.02 -8.25 15.25
CA ALA A 189 11.33 -8.08 15.87
C ALA A 189 11.30 -7.25 17.17
N LEU A 190 10.18 -6.60 17.50
CA LEU A 190 10.03 -5.80 18.71
C LEU A 190 9.45 -6.63 19.86
N LYS A 191 9.65 -6.15 21.11
CA LYS A 191 8.99 -6.70 22.31
C LYS A 191 7.47 -6.50 22.24
N GLU A 192 6.71 -7.35 22.90
CA GLU A 192 5.25 -7.42 22.82
C GLU A 192 4.55 -6.09 23.19
N ASP A 193 4.95 -5.45 24.27
CA ASP A 193 4.42 -4.15 24.70
C ASP A 193 4.59 -3.07 23.61
N ARG A 194 5.77 -3.06 22.97
CA ARG A 194 6.07 -2.14 21.86
C ARG A 194 5.27 -2.49 20.62
N ARG A 195 5.06 -3.77 20.32
CA ARG A 195 4.22 -4.21 19.18
C ARG A 195 2.78 -3.73 19.36
N ILE A 196 2.19 -3.98 20.53
CA ILE A 196 0.82 -3.56 20.84
C ILE A 196 0.67 -2.04 20.75
N PHE A 197 1.62 -1.29 21.32
CA PHE A 197 1.62 0.16 21.25
C PHE A 197 1.64 0.67 19.80
N LYS A 198 2.58 0.18 18.98
CA LYS A 198 2.74 0.57 17.58
C LYS A 198 1.53 0.16 16.72
N ALA A 199 0.97 -1.02 16.95
CA ALA A 199 -0.21 -1.49 16.25
C ALA A 199 -1.44 -0.61 16.56
N ARG A 200 -1.63 -0.21 17.82
CA ARG A 200 -2.71 0.70 18.23
C ARG A 200 -2.54 2.09 17.61
N GLU A 201 -1.37 2.67 17.71
CA GLU A 201 -1.04 3.96 17.08
C GLU A 201 -1.31 3.93 15.56
N THR A 202 -0.95 2.82 14.90
CA THR A 202 -1.18 2.62 13.47
C THR A 202 -2.67 2.58 13.13
N LEU A 203 -3.44 1.82 13.89
CA LEU A 203 -4.88 1.67 13.65
C LEU A 203 -5.66 2.97 13.93
N GLU A 204 -5.26 3.73 14.95
CA GLU A 204 -5.98 4.92 15.41
C GLU A 204 -5.56 6.20 14.67
N ILE A 205 -4.34 6.29 14.12
CA ILE A 205 -3.83 7.49 13.48
C ILE A 205 -3.51 7.27 12.00
N TYR A 206 -2.62 6.32 11.68
CA TYR A 206 -2.08 6.19 10.32
C TYR A 206 -3.09 5.61 9.32
N ALA A 207 -3.83 4.59 9.70
CA ALA A 207 -4.84 3.99 8.81
C ALA A 207 -5.98 4.98 8.48
N PRO A 208 -6.53 5.78 9.41
CA PRO A 208 -7.48 6.85 9.08
C PRO A 208 -6.90 7.94 8.16
N ILE A 209 -5.62 8.30 8.30
CA ILE A 209 -4.98 9.27 7.40
C ILE A 209 -4.85 8.69 5.99
N ALA A 210 -4.37 7.44 5.86
CA ALA A 210 -4.31 6.75 4.57
C ALA A 210 -5.70 6.66 3.90
N HIS A 211 -6.76 6.44 4.69
CA HIS A 211 -8.12 6.45 4.21
C HIS A 211 -8.55 7.82 3.66
N ARG A 212 -8.28 8.91 4.37
CA ARG A 212 -8.61 10.27 3.93
C ARG A 212 -7.87 10.68 2.66
N LEU A 213 -6.63 10.20 2.50
CA LEU A 213 -5.83 10.43 1.29
C LEU A 213 -6.23 9.50 0.13
N GLY A 214 -7.15 8.56 0.33
CA GLY A 214 -7.57 7.61 -0.69
C GLY A 214 -6.56 6.49 -0.99
N ILE A 215 -5.47 6.38 -0.21
CA ILE A 215 -4.43 5.35 -0.37
C ILE A 215 -4.91 4.05 0.28
N ASN A 216 -5.91 3.45 -0.37
CA ASN A 216 -6.61 2.31 0.20
C ASN A 216 -5.74 1.05 0.34
N SER A 217 -4.77 0.81 -0.55
CA SER A 217 -3.84 -0.32 -0.45
C SER A 217 -3.05 -0.27 0.86
N VAL A 218 -2.45 0.87 1.16
CA VAL A 218 -1.72 1.10 2.42
C VAL A 218 -2.65 1.02 3.63
N LYS A 219 -3.82 1.68 3.57
CA LYS A 219 -4.82 1.65 4.65
C LYS A 219 -5.17 0.22 5.05
N TRP A 220 -5.54 -0.61 4.09
CA TRP A 220 -6.02 -1.96 4.38
C TRP A 220 -4.94 -2.85 4.97
N GLU A 221 -3.72 -2.75 4.46
CA GLU A 221 -2.61 -3.51 5.00
C GLU A 221 -2.24 -3.04 6.41
N LEU A 222 -2.22 -1.73 6.67
CA LEU A 222 -2.03 -1.19 8.03
C LEU A 222 -3.11 -1.69 9.01
N GLU A 223 -4.38 -1.74 8.58
CA GLU A 223 -5.48 -2.26 9.38
C GLU A 223 -5.33 -3.76 9.67
N ASP A 224 -5.02 -4.58 8.67
CA ASP A 224 -4.86 -6.04 8.82
C ASP A 224 -3.66 -6.40 9.69
N LEU A 225 -2.50 -5.73 9.51
CA LEU A 225 -1.33 -5.91 10.36
C LEU A 225 -1.60 -5.47 11.81
N SER A 226 -2.30 -4.36 12.00
CA SER A 226 -2.68 -3.90 13.35
C SER A 226 -3.63 -4.90 14.01
N PHE A 227 -4.60 -5.41 13.28
CA PHE A 227 -5.55 -6.43 13.75
C PHE A 227 -4.83 -7.72 14.17
N TYR A 228 -3.83 -8.15 13.40
CA TYR A 228 -3.01 -9.32 13.74
C TYR A 228 -2.35 -9.19 15.12
N TYR A 229 -1.79 -8.02 15.45
CA TYR A 229 -1.09 -7.80 16.74
C TYR A 229 -2.02 -7.48 17.90
N LEU A 230 -3.13 -6.75 17.65
CA LEU A 230 -4.04 -6.33 18.71
C LEU A 230 -5.03 -7.42 19.11
N GLU A 231 -5.50 -8.24 18.18
CA GLU A 231 -6.55 -9.23 18.39
C GLU A 231 -6.19 -10.57 17.73
N PRO A 232 -5.07 -11.21 18.10
CA PRO A 232 -4.52 -12.36 17.38
C PRO A 232 -5.48 -13.55 17.27
N ASN A 233 -6.31 -13.80 18.29
CA ASN A 233 -7.29 -14.88 18.27
C ASN A 233 -8.42 -14.61 17.29
N LYS A 234 -8.92 -13.37 17.24
CA LYS A 234 -9.97 -12.96 16.30
C LYS A 234 -9.43 -12.93 14.88
N TYR A 235 -8.19 -12.46 14.69
CA TYR A 235 -7.52 -12.50 13.40
C TYR A 235 -7.44 -13.94 12.86
N LYS A 236 -6.96 -14.90 13.68
CA LYS A 236 -6.88 -16.32 13.29
C LYS A 236 -8.26 -16.89 12.96
N GLN A 237 -9.29 -16.56 13.74
CA GLN A 237 -10.65 -17.01 13.49
C GLN A 237 -11.18 -16.50 12.14
N VAL A 238 -11.08 -15.20 11.87
CA VAL A 238 -11.55 -14.60 10.60
C VAL A 238 -10.72 -15.11 9.41
N SER A 239 -9.39 -15.21 9.57
CA SER A 239 -8.50 -15.75 8.54
C SER A 239 -8.88 -17.19 8.15
N ARG A 240 -9.16 -18.05 9.15
CA ARG A 240 -9.61 -19.42 8.92
C ARG A 240 -10.93 -19.47 8.14
N MET A 241 -11.94 -18.70 8.55
CA MET A 241 -13.23 -18.63 7.87
C MET A 241 -13.09 -18.18 6.42
N VAL A 242 -12.21 -17.20 6.16
CA VAL A 242 -11.89 -16.72 4.80
C VAL A 242 -11.21 -17.82 3.97
N THR A 243 -10.30 -18.58 4.57
CA THR A 243 -9.56 -19.66 3.90
C THR A 243 -10.47 -20.86 3.59
N GLU A 244 -11.31 -21.29 4.53
CA GLU A 244 -12.22 -22.43 4.35
C GLU A 244 -13.24 -22.22 3.23
N SER A 245 -13.67 -20.97 2.99
CA SER A 245 -14.63 -20.64 1.91
C SER A 245 -13.93 -20.15 0.62
N ARG A 246 -12.61 -20.29 0.52
CA ARG A 246 -11.80 -19.75 -0.59
C ARG A 246 -12.18 -20.38 -1.93
N ALA A 247 -12.19 -21.71 -2.01
CA ALA A 247 -12.40 -22.41 -3.29
C ALA A 247 -13.76 -22.08 -3.94
N GLU A 248 -14.84 -22.10 -3.14
CA GLU A 248 -16.18 -21.77 -3.64
C GLU A 248 -16.25 -20.31 -4.15
N ARG A 249 -15.58 -19.38 -3.44
CA ARG A 249 -15.57 -17.96 -3.84
C ARG A 249 -14.71 -17.70 -5.07
N GLU A 250 -13.58 -18.38 -5.21
CA GLU A 250 -12.72 -18.27 -6.40
C GLU A 250 -13.44 -18.78 -7.65
N GLN A 251 -14.13 -19.93 -7.54
CA GLN A 251 -14.93 -20.44 -8.64
C GLN A 251 -16.02 -19.44 -9.03
N TYR A 252 -16.84 -18.99 -8.07
CA TYR A 252 -17.91 -18.02 -8.33
C TYR A 252 -17.39 -16.70 -8.92
N LEU A 253 -16.26 -16.20 -8.40
CA LEU A 253 -15.63 -14.98 -8.91
C LEU A 253 -15.14 -15.16 -10.36
N GLY A 254 -14.57 -16.33 -10.69
CA GLY A 254 -14.19 -16.68 -12.06
C GLY A 254 -15.38 -16.62 -13.01
N GLU A 255 -16.49 -17.25 -12.67
CA GLU A 255 -17.73 -17.24 -13.46
C GLU A 255 -18.29 -15.81 -13.66
N VAL A 256 -18.22 -14.97 -12.62
CA VAL A 256 -18.64 -13.56 -12.71
C VAL A 256 -17.72 -12.76 -13.62
N ILE A 257 -16.40 -12.95 -13.53
CA ILE A 257 -15.42 -12.24 -14.35
C ILE A 257 -15.58 -12.63 -15.82
N ASP A 258 -15.75 -13.91 -16.12
CA ASP A 258 -15.97 -14.41 -17.50
C ASP A 258 -17.24 -13.82 -18.09
N THR A 259 -18.35 -13.83 -17.33
CA THR A 259 -19.61 -13.20 -17.73
C THR A 259 -19.46 -11.71 -18.02
N LEU A 260 -18.71 -10.98 -17.19
CA LEU A 260 -18.43 -9.57 -17.40
C LEU A 260 -17.55 -9.31 -18.62
N HIS A 261 -16.53 -10.15 -18.86
CA HIS A 261 -15.71 -10.05 -20.07
C HIS A 261 -16.54 -10.20 -21.34
N ASP A 262 -17.45 -11.17 -21.36
CA ASP A 262 -18.32 -11.40 -22.52
C ASP A 262 -19.28 -10.22 -22.73
N GLU A 263 -19.82 -9.64 -21.66
CA GLU A 263 -20.71 -8.49 -21.77
C GLU A 263 -19.97 -7.22 -22.20
N MET A 264 -18.76 -6.97 -21.67
CA MET A 264 -17.94 -5.82 -22.11
C MET A 264 -17.54 -5.94 -23.59
N LYS A 265 -17.27 -7.13 -24.09
CA LYS A 265 -17.02 -7.36 -25.52
C LYS A 265 -18.23 -7.01 -26.39
N LYS A 266 -19.47 -7.38 -25.99
CA LYS A 266 -20.69 -7.06 -26.74
C LYS A 266 -20.89 -5.55 -26.90
N VAL A 267 -20.51 -4.77 -25.90
CA VAL A 267 -20.62 -3.31 -25.93
C VAL A 267 -19.35 -2.60 -26.41
N ASN A 268 -18.37 -3.34 -26.92
CA ASN A 268 -17.08 -2.85 -27.41
C ASN A 268 -16.28 -2.01 -26.40
N ILE A 269 -16.32 -2.37 -25.12
CA ILE A 269 -15.55 -1.70 -24.07
C ILE A 269 -14.25 -2.48 -23.82
N VAL A 270 -13.11 -1.82 -24.02
CA VAL A 270 -11.79 -2.32 -23.63
C VAL A 270 -11.58 -2.02 -22.15
N CYS A 271 -11.47 -3.06 -21.31
CA CYS A 271 -11.36 -2.92 -19.88
C CYS A 271 -10.44 -3.99 -19.28
N GLN A 272 -9.97 -3.73 -18.07
CA GLN A 272 -9.35 -4.71 -17.19
C GLN A 272 -10.36 -5.08 -16.10
N ILE A 273 -10.64 -6.37 -15.93
CA ILE A 273 -11.55 -6.87 -14.90
C ILE A 273 -10.75 -7.68 -13.90
N MET A 274 -10.87 -7.34 -12.62
CA MET A 274 -10.16 -8.05 -11.56
C MET A 274 -11.03 -8.25 -10.33
N GLY A 275 -10.84 -9.39 -9.66
CA GLY A 275 -11.39 -9.63 -8.35
C GLY A 275 -10.67 -8.76 -7.30
N ARG A 276 -11.41 -8.23 -6.36
CA ARG A 276 -10.87 -7.46 -5.24
C ARG A 276 -10.98 -8.27 -3.95
N PRO A 277 -9.85 -8.61 -3.31
CA PRO A 277 -9.89 -9.27 -2.02
C PRO A 277 -10.49 -8.33 -0.97
N LYS A 278 -11.22 -8.90 -0.03
CA LYS A 278 -11.71 -8.16 1.13
C LYS A 278 -10.78 -8.40 2.30
N HIS A 279 -10.34 -7.32 2.91
CA HIS A 279 -9.38 -7.32 4.01
C HIS A 279 -10.00 -7.85 5.30
N LEU A 280 -9.23 -8.60 6.08
CA LEU A 280 -9.70 -9.32 7.28
C LEU A 280 -10.28 -8.38 8.33
N TYR A 281 -9.63 -7.25 8.57
CA TYR A 281 -10.14 -6.25 9.50
C TYR A 281 -11.48 -5.67 9.07
N SER A 282 -11.68 -5.42 7.78
CA SER A 282 -12.96 -4.95 7.24
C SER A 282 -14.08 -5.98 7.42
N ILE A 283 -13.78 -7.26 7.34
CA ILE A 283 -14.71 -8.36 7.61
C ILE A 283 -15.05 -8.37 9.11
N TYR A 284 -14.03 -8.37 9.96
CA TYR A 284 -14.18 -8.34 11.41
C TYR A 284 -15.04 -7.15 11.89
N GLN A 285 -14.76 -5.94 11.40
CA GLN A 285 -15.54 -4.74 11.72
C GLN A 285 -17.03 -4.88 11.34
N LYS A 286 -17.33 -5.53 10.23
CA LYS A 286 -18.73 -5.77 9.84
C LYS A 286 -19.40 -6.80 10.74
N MET A 287 -18.69 -7.85 11.17
CA MET A 287 -19.23 -8.82 12.12
C MET A 287 -19.56 -8.14 13.45
N VAL A 288 -18.63 -7.33 13.99
CA VAL A 288 -18.82 -6.62 15.26
C VAL A 288 -19.91 -5.57 15.18
N ASN A 289 -19.84 -4.66 14.20
CA ASN A 289 -20.74 -3.49 14.12
C ASN A 289 -22.18 -3.86 13.74
N LYS A 290 -22.38 -4.99 13.04
CA LYS A 290 -23.71 -5.43 12.59
C LYS A 290 -24.24 -6.62 13.38
N GLY A 291 -23.45 -7.17 14.32
CA GLY A 291 -23.84 -8.37 15.09
C GLY A 291 -24.10 -9.59 14.20
N LYS A 292 -23.49 -9.65 13.00
CA LYS A 292 -23.74 -10.70 12.00
C LYS A 292 -22.69 -11.79 12.05
N GLY A 293 -23.13 -13.03 11.86
CA GLY A 293 -22.22 -14.14 11.60
C GLY A 293 -21.48 -13.99 10.27
N PHE A 294 -20.37 -14.69 10.10
CA PHE A 294 -19.57 -14.65 8.87
C PHE A 294 -20.41 -15.03 7.63
N SER A 295 -21.27 -16.05 7.73
CA SER A 295 -22.17 -16.50 6.66
C SER A 295 -23.20 -15.44 6.21
N GLU A 296 -23.45 -14.43 7.04
CA GLU A 296 -24.36 -13.33 6.72
C GLU A 296 -23.67 -12.11 6.08
N ILE A 297 -22.37 -12.22 5.83
CA ILE A 297 -21.59 -11.17 5.14
C ILE A 297 -21.56 -11.47 3.65
N TYR A 298 -22.57 -11.00 2.93
CA TYR A 298 -22.74 -11.25 1.48
C TYR A 298 -21.76 -10.48 0.57
N ASP A 299 -21.01 -9.50 1.09
CA ASP A 299 -20.12 -8.65 0.30
C ASP A 299 -18.62 -9.01 0.45
N LEU A 300 -18.32 -10.32 0.55
CA LEU A 300 -16.96 -10.84 0.63
C LEU A 300 -16.23 -10.82 -0.71
N ILE A 301 -16.99 -10.74 -1.81
CA ILE A 301 -16.49 -10.70 -3.18
C ILE A 301 -16.78 -9.33 -3.76
N ALA A 302 -15.80 -8.74 -4.42
CA ALA A 302 -15.96 -7.52 -5.18
C ALA A 302 -15.19 -7.64 -6.48
N VAL A 303 -15.74 -7.07 -7.56
CA VAL A 303 -15.08 -6.96 -8.86
C VAL A 303 -14.82 -5.50 -9.17
N ARG A 304 -13.67 -5.22 -9.76
CA ARG A 304 -13.30 -3.91 -10.26
C ARG A 304 -13.16 -3.97 -11.77
N ILE A 305 -13.85 -3.09 -12.47
CA ILE A 305 -13.72 -2.91 -13.92
C ILE A 305 -13.01 -1.57 -14.14
N ILE A 306 -11.83 -1.61 -14.75
CA ILE A 306 -11.02 -0.43 -15.07
C ILE A 306 -11.16 -0.17 -16.56
N VAL A 307 -11.57 1.05 -16.90
CA VAL A 307 -11.82 1.51 -18.27
C VAL A 307 -11.04 2.79 -18.58
N LYS A 308 -10.96 3.18 -19.86
CA LYS A 308 -10.12 4.30 -20.32
C LYS A 308 -10.75 5.68 -20.15
N SER A 309 -12.08 5.79 -20.06
CA SER A 309 -12.78 7.07 -20.02
C SER A 309 -13.99 7.06 -19.09
N VAL A 310 -14.42 8.26 -18.69
CA VAL A 310 -15.66 8.44 -17.90
C VAL A 310 -16.88 7.92 -18.67
N LYS A 311 -16.93 8.12 -19.98
CA LYS A 311 -18.00 7.59 -20.84
C LYS A 311 -18.05 6.06 -20.76
N ASP A 312 -16.89 5.41 -20.80
CA ASP A 312 -16.80 3.95 -20.68
C ASP A 312 -17.20 3.46 -19.29
N CYS A 313 -16.97 4.24 -18.22
CA CYS A 313 -17.47 3.92 -16.89
C CYS A 313 -19.00 3.78 -16.86
N TYR A 314 -19.72 4.75 -17.42
CA TYR A 314 -21.17 4.71 -17.48
C TYR A 314 -21.70 3.63 -18.44
N SER A 315 -21.01 3.39 -19.54
CA SER A 315 -21.34 2.31 -20.47
C SER A 315 -21.15 0.95 -19.83
N ALA A 316 -20.04 0.73 -19.11
CA ALA A 316 -19.79 -0.49 -18.35
C ALA A 316 -20.81 -0.68 -17.23
N LEU A 317 -21.18 0.39 -16.50
CA LEU A 317 -22.22 0.35 -15.49
C LEU A 317 -23.58 -0.08 -16.09
N GLY A 318 -23.95 0.49 -17.23
CA GLY A 318 -25.15 0.11 -17.96
C GLY A 318 -25.15 -1.37 -18.34
N ALA A 319 -24.05 -1.88 -18.89
CA ALA A 319 -23.86 -3.29 -19.22
C ALA A 319 -23.98 -4.20 -17.99
N VAL A 320 -23.36 -3.83 -16.85
CA VAL A 320 -23.51 -4.57 -15.59
C VAL A 320 -24.96 -4.60 -15.10
N HIS A 321 -25.69 -3.50 -15.25
CA HIS A 321 -27.11 -3.41 -14.86
C HIS A 321 -28.04 -4.23 -15.77
N THR A 322 -27.62 -4.60 -16.98
CA THR A 322 -28.37 -5.54 -17.80
C THR A 322 -28.23 -6.99 -17.31
N LEU A 323 -27.10 -7.31 -16.67
CA LEU A 323 -26.86 -8.64 -16.10
C LEU A 323 -27.45 -8.79 -14.70
N TRP A 324 -27.30 -7.76 -13.87
CA TRP A 324 -27.73 -7.79 -12.47
C TRP A 324 -28.41 -6.48 -12.07
N HIS A 325 -29.57 -6.58 -11.45
CA HIS A 325 -30.24 -5.40 -10.93
C HIS A 325 -29.52 -4.79 -9.73
N PRO A 326 -29.35 -3.47 -9.67
CA PRO A 326 -28.75 -2.80 -8.54
C PRO A 326 -29.59 -2.97 -7.28
N MET A 327 -28.95 -3.20 -6.15
CA MET A 327 -29.65 -3.22 -4.86
C MET A 327 -30.13 -1.81 -4.50
N PRO A 328 -31.42 -1.61 -4.17
CA PRO A 328 -31.95 -0.29 -3.82
C PRO A 328 -31.16 0.38 -2.69
N GLY A 329 -30.81 1.66 -2.86
CA GLY A 329 -30.07 2.45 -1.88
C GLY A 329 -28.58 2.07 -1.70
N ARG A 330 -28.03 1.18 -2.54
CA ARG A 330 -26.61 0.78 -2.49
C ARG A 330 -25.75 1.39 -3.58
N PHE A 331 -26.36 1.92 -4.64
CA PHE A 331 -25.64 2.58 -5.72
C PHE A 331 -25.05 3.91 -5.23
N LYS A 332 -23.79 4.15 -5.59
CA LYS A 332 -23.08 5.39 -5.31
C LYS A 332 -22.37 5.84 -6.57
N ASP A 333 -22.68 7.02 -7.06
CA ASP A 333 -22.00 7.66 -8.16
C ASP A 333 -20.97 8.65 -7.61
N TYR A 334 -19.70 8.35 -7.82
CA TYR A 334 -18.57 9.22 -7.44
C TYR A 334 -17.99 9.99 -8.65
N ILE A 335 -18.57 9.84 -9.84
CA ILE A 335 -18.14 10.54 -11.04
C ILE A 335 -18.88 11.87 -11.19
N ALA A 336 -20.18 11.87 -10.84
CA ALA A 336 -21.06 13.03 -10.94
C ALA A 336 -21.00 13.93 -9.68
N MET A 337 -20.22 13.59 -8.67
CA MET A 337 -20.07 14.38 -7.44
C MET A 337 -18.99 15.43 -7.55
#